data_f30569a84537f56e1b65b44aa7530fe2
#
_entry.id   f30569a84537f56e1b65b44aa7530fe2
#
_cell.length_a   1.000
_cell.length_b   1.000
_cell.length_c   1.000
_cell.angle_alpha   90.00
_cell.angle_beta   90.00
_cell.angle_gamma   90.00
#
_symmetry.space_group_name_H-M   'P 1'
#
loop_
_entity.id
_entity.type
_entity.pdbx_description
1 polymer ?
#
loop_
_entity_poly.entity_id
_entity_poly.type
_entity_poly.pdbx_seq_one_letter_code
_entity_poly.pdbx_strand_id
1 'polypeptide(L)'
;MTQQAPLAVGLDIGTTKIVAVVGRLNEHRKIEVLGIGKSKSLGVQRGVVANITLTIESIQAAVKMAEENSGLKITEVMVGIAGQHIRSMQHSDYIMREDAEAIIDVTDLDKLQKNVHNLVMMPGEQILHALPQEYKVDGDSNIINPQGMYGSRLEANFHIVVGQIASIKNIARCVEQSELKVGDITLEPLASAAAVLAEEEKDAGVVLVDIGGGTTDIAIFKDSIIRHTAVIPFGGKVITEDIKEGCEIIEKQAETLKVKFGSAWPGENKENEIVSIPGLRGRPPKEISLKTLSKIINARVREIMESVIAEIRNYQQNDPRKRLIAGIVLTGGGSQLKHMSQLVEYLTGMPTRIGYPNEHLASGYVKELASPVYATSIGLLSMALETTQHTMAYDPAEMNAPITEPEEEVTDEVQEEEGSPTQTGSTMAPPRKDPIWKGFMNNIREWLENDEDVE
;
A
#
# COMPACT_ATOMS: atom_id res chain seq x y z
N MET A 1 -20.19 28.56 3.17
CA MET A 1 -20.32 27.38 2.32
C MET A 1 -19.41 26.31 2.94
N THR A 2 -19.94 25.25 3.51
CA THR A 2 -19.11 24.13 4.01
C THR A 2 -18.42 23.51 2.81
N GLN A 3 -17.10 23.67 2.69
CA GLN A 3 -16.30 22.93 1.73
C GLN A 3 -16.57 21.45 1.98
N GLN A 4 -17.16 20.78 1.00
CA GLN A 4 -17.32 19.32 1.06
C GLN A 4 -15.92 18.71 1.13
N ALA A 5 -15.70 17.85 2.12
CA ALA A 5 -14.43 17.12 2.23
C ALA A 5 -14.14 16.37 0.92
N PRO A 6 -12.89 16.39 0.44
CA PRO A 6 -12.51 15.75 -0.82
C PRO A 6 -12.85 14.26 -0.79
N LEU A 7 -13.39 13.80 -1.91
CA LEU A 7 -13.75 12.39 -2.14
C LEU A 7 -12.58 11.69 -2.83
N ALA A 8 -12.34 10.45 -2.47
CA ALA A 8 -11.39 9.59 -3.17
C ALA A 8 -11.92 8.17 -3.32
N VAL A 9 -11.32 7.43 -4.26
CA VAL A 9 -11.69 6.04 -4.55
C VAL A 9 -10.44 5.19 -4.67
N GLY A 10 -10.38 4.12 -3.88
CA GLY A 10 -9.38 3.07 -4.03
C GLY A 10 -9.95 1.91 -4.85
N LEU A 11 -9.22 1.46 -5.86
CA LEU A 11 -9.57 0.31 -6.69
C LEU A 11 -8.49 -0.78 -6.57
N ASP A 12 -8.83 -1.85 -5.88
CA ASP A 12 -7.99 -3.04 -5.69
C ASP A 12 -8.36 -4.09 -6.75
N ILE A 13 -7.42 -4.38 -7.66
CA ILE A 13 -7.60 -5.33 -8.77
C ILE A 13 -6.91 -6.66 -8.44
N GLY A 14 -7.41 -7.36 -7.42
CA GLY A 14 -6.82 -8.60 -6.93
C GLY A 14 -7.11 -9.84 -7.78
N THR A 15 -6.40 -10.94 -7.51
CA THR A 15 -6.55 -12.24 -8.20
C THR A 15 -7.89 -12.92 -7.91
N THR A 16 -8.49 -12.71 -6.74
CA THR A 16 -9.72 -13.41 -6.30
C THR A 16 -10.95 -12.52 -6.37
N LYS A 17 -10.77 -11.24 -6.08
CA LYS A 17 -11.80 -10.23 -6.04
C LYS A 17 -11.27 -8.90 -6.57
N ILE A 18 -12.18 -8.07 -7.09
CA ILE A 18 -11.96 -6.65 -7.35
C ILE A 18 -12.82 -5.87 -6.39
N VAL A 19 -12.25 -4.84 -5.76
CA VAL A 19 -12.94 -4.03 -4.75
C VAL A 19 -12.74 -2.56 -5.07
N ALA A 20 -13.84 -1.81 -5.14
CA ALA A 20 -13.84 -0.35 -5.21
C ALA A 20 -14.39 0.20 -3.88
N VAL A 21 -13.64 1.09 -3.24
CA VAL A 21 -14.04 1.73 -1.98
C VAL A 21 -14.04 3.24 -2.15
N VAL A 22 -15.19 3.86 -1.88
CA VAL A 22 -15.39 5.32 -1.94
C VAL A 22 -15.42 5.87 -0.53
N GLY A 23 -14.70 6.95 -0.28
CA GLY A 23 -14.68 7.56 1.04
C GLY A 23 -14.18 8.99 1.07
N ARG A 24 -14.21 9.55 2.26
CA ARG A 24 -13.67 10.88 2.59
C ARG A 24 -13.08 10.89 3.99
N LEU A 25 -12.33 11.92 4.33
CA LEU A 25 -11.90 12.15 5.72
C LEU A 25 -12.98 12.93 6.47
N ASN A 26 -13.26 12.49 7.69
CA ASN A 26 -14.11 13.25 8.61
C ASN A 26 -13.30 14.32 9.35
N GLU A 27 -13.97 15.11 10.21
CA GLU A 27 -13.37 16.17 11.03
C GLU A 27 -12.22 15.67 11.94
N HIS A 28 -12.23 14.38 12.29
CA HIS A 28 -11.20 13.73 13.10
C HIS A 28 -10.10 13.06 12.27
N ARG A 29 -10.04 13.33 10.96
CA ARG A 29 -9.09 12.72 10.01
C ARG A 29 -9.19 11.17 9.95
N LYS A 30 -10.37 10.62 10.26
CA LYS A 30 -10.68 9.21 10.08
C LYS A 30 -11.43 9.01 8.76
N ILE A 31 -11.20 7.88 8.12
CA ILE A 31 -11.82 7.53 6.85
C ILE A 31 -13.29 7.16 7.07
N GLU A 32 -14.18 7.97 6.51
CA GLU A 32 -15.61 7.66 6.41
C GLU A 32 -15.85 6.98 5.07
N VAL A 33 -16.15 5.69 5.08
CA VAL A 33 -16.48 4.94 3.87
C VAL A 33 -17.92 5.20 3.50
N LEU A 34 -18.14 5.73 2.30
CA LEU A 34 -19.45 6.10 1.77
C LEU A 34 -20.08 4.97 0.96
N GLY A 35 -19.24 4.17 0.30
CA GLY A 35 -19.70 3.04 -0.49
C GLY A 35 -18.59 2.04 -0.77
N ILE A 36 -18.98 0.79 -0.92
CA ILE A 36 -18.10 -0.30 -1.31
C ILE A 36 -18.79 -1.14 -2.39
N GLY A 37 -18.02 -1.52 -3.40
CA GLY A 37 -18.41 -2.49 -4.40
C GLY A 37 -17.39 -3.61 -4.51
N LYS A 38 -17.88 -4.82 -4.73
CA LYS A 38 -17.07 -6.03 -4.79
C LYS A 38 -17.55 -6.95 -5.89
N SER A 39 -16.64 -7.41 -6.71
CA SER A 39 -16.89 -8.41 -7.73
C SER A 39 -15.90 -9.57 -7.64
N LYS A 40 -16.27 -10.71 -8.23
CA LYS A 40 -15.32 -11.80 -8.42
C LYS A 40 -14.34 -11.42 -9.52
N SER A 41 -13.05 -11.55 -9.28
CA SER A 41 -12.03 -11.36 -10.31
C SER A 41 -11.98 -12.59 -11.23
N LEU A 42 -12.19 -12.38 -12.53
CA LEU A 42 -12.21 -13.46 -13.53
C LEU A 42 -11.02 -13.39 -14.50
N GLY A 43 -10.40 -12.23 -14.63
CA GLY A 43 -9.34 -11.96 -15.63
C GLY A 43 -7.93 -11.84 -15.08
N VAL A 44 -7.73 -11.88 -13.74
CA VAL A 44 -6.44 -11.66 -13.09
C VAL A 44 -5.87 -12.96 -12.54
N GLN A 45 -4.58 -13.21 -12.80
CA GLN A 45 -3.85 -14.37 -12.29
C GLN A 45 -2.51 -13.93 -11.71
N ARG A 46 -2.24 -14.27 -10.44
CA ARG A 46 -0.98 -13.92 -9.73
C ARG A 46 -0.62 -12.43 -9.85
N GLY A 47 -1.63 -11.55 -9.71
CA GLY A 47 -1.46 -10.11 -9.84
C GLY A 47 -1.25 -9.58 -11.26
N VAL A 48 -1.41 -10.42 -12.30
CA VAL A 48 -1.25 -10.02 -13.71
C VAL A 48 -2.58 -10.15 -14.44
N VAL A 49 -2.93 -9.15 -15.28
CA VAL A 49 -4.09 -9.21 -16.16
C VAL A 49 -3.84 -10.26 -17.24
N ALA A 50 -4.50 -11.41 -17.12
CA ALA A 50 -4.45 -12.52 -18.06
C ALA A 50 -5.56 -12.45 -19.12
N ASN A 51 -6.67 -11.76 -18.83
CA ASN A 51 -7.77 -11.54 -19.76
C ASN A 51 -8.37 -10.14 -19.54
N ILE A 52 -8.13 -9.26 -20.50
CA ILE A 52 -8.56 -7.84 -20.43
C ILE A 52 -10.09 -7.73 -20.33
N THR A 53 -10.84 -8.40 -21.21
CA THR A 53 -12.30 -8.30 -21.25
C THR A 53 -12.94 -8.72 -19.91
N LEU A 54 -12.55 -9.88 -19.39
CA LEU A 54 -13.08 -10.36 -18.10
C LEU A 54 -12.66 -9.47 -16.92
N THR A 55 -11.49 -8.83 -17.01
CA THR A 55 -11.05 -7.87 -15.98
C THR A 55 -11.90 -6.61 -16.03
N ILE A 56 -12.16 -6.05 -17.22
CA ILE A 56 -13.05 -4.90 -17.41
C ILE A 56 -14.44 -5.17 -16.86
N GLU A 57 -15.07 -6.29 -17.22
CA GLU A 57 -16.38 -6.69 -16.71
C GLU A 57 -16.40 -6.76 -15.18
N SER A 58 -15.32 -7.29 -14.59
CA SER A 58 -15.18 -7.41 -13.14
C SER A 58 -14.99 -6.03 -12.47
N ILE A 59 -14.21 -5.12 -13.08
CA ILE A 59 -14.04 -3.73 -12.61
C ILE A 59 -15.38 -3.00 -12.65
N GLN A 60 -16.05 -3.01 -13.80
CA GLN A 60 -17.34 -2.35 -13.99
C GLN A 60 -18.39 -2.83 -12.99
N ALA A 61 -18.44 -4.14 -12.71
CA ALA A 61 -19.36 -4.70 -11.72
C ALA A 61 -19.05 -4.20 -10.29
N ALA A 62 -17.79 -4.11 -9.91
CA ALA A 62 -17.37 -3.58 -8.61
C ALA A 62 -17.67 -2.08 -8.48
N VAL A 63 -17.31 -1.30 -9.49
CA VAL A 63 -17.51 0.16 -9.52
C VAL A 63 -18.99 0.50 -9.47
N LYS A 64 -19.80 -0.14 -10.31
CA LYS A 64 -21.26 0.05 -10.32
C LYS A 64 -21.88 -0.20 -8.93
N MET A 65 -21.50 -1.27 -8.27
CA MET A 65 -21.97 -1.57 -6.91
C MET A 65 -21.50 -0.50 -5.90
N ALA A 66 -20.28 0.04 -6.02
CA ALA A 66 -19.79 1.11 -5.18
C ALA A 66 -20.55 2.42 -5.41
N GLU A 67 -20.89 2.74 -6.66
CA GLU A 67 -21.72 3.88 -7.04
C GLU A 67 -23.14 3.74 -6.48
N GLU A 68 -23.78 2.57 -6.62
CA GLU A 68 -25.11 2.29 -6.06
C GLU A 68 -25.12 2.43 -4.54
N ASN A 69 -24.09 1.96 -3.84
CA ASN A 69 -24.02 2.02 -2.39
C ASN A 69 -23.66 3.41 -1.85
N SER A 70 -22.87 4.21 -2.59
CA SER A 70 -22.47 5.57 -2.18
C SER A 70 -23.45 6.65 -2.67
N GLY A 71 -24.21 6.38 -3.72
CA GLY A 71 -25.01 7.39 -4.44
C GLY A 71 -24.16 8.39 -5.24
N LEU A 72 -22.89 8.10 -5.46
CA LEU A 72 -21.91 8.99 -6.12
C LEU A 72 -21.43 8.37 -7.43
N LYS A 73 -21.18 9.21 -8.45
CA LYS A 73 -20.54 8.78 -9.68
C LYS A 73 -19.02 8.75 -9.49
N ILE A 74 -18.37 7.64 -9.88
CA ILE A 74 -16.94 7.45 -9.80
C ILE A 74 -16.33 7.80 -11.17
N THR A 75 -15.36 8.70 -11.19
CA THR A 75 -14.69 9.14 -12.42
C THR A 75 -13.19 8.91 -12.39
N GLU A 76 -12.57 8.93 -11.21
CA GLU A 76 -11.13 8.76 -11.03
C GLU A 76 -10.86 7.81 -9.88
N VAL A 77 -9.82 6.97 -10.00
CA VAL A 77 -9.47 5.95 -9.01
C VAL A 77 -7.96 5.87 -8.77
N MET A 78 -7.55 5.59 -7.53
CA MET A 78 -6.20 5.14 -7.22
C MET A 78 -6.17 3.61 -7.35
N VAL A 79 -5.21 3.09 -8.10
CA VAL A 79 -5.12 1.67 -8.45
C VAL A 79 -3.95 1.02 -7.74
N GLY A 80 -4.19 -0.16 -7.14
CA GLY A 80 -3.13 -1.01 -6.61
C GLY A 80 -2.47 -1.85 -7.72
N ILE A 81 -1.15 -2.01 -7.61
CA ILE A 81 -0.39 -2.93 -8.45
C ILE A 81 0.45 -3.87 -7.58
N ALA A 82 0.36 -5.16 -7.86
CA ALA A 82 1.23 -6.21 -7.33
C ALA A 82 1.37 -7.32 -8.38
N GLY A 83 2.28 -8.23 -8.16
CA GLY A 83 2.44 -9.40 -9.02
C GLY A 83 3.89 -9.74 -9.31
N GLN A 84 4.09 -10.91 -9.91
CA GLN A 84 5.42 -11.47 -10.20
C GLN A 84 6.28 -10.63 -11.18
N HIS A 85 5.68 -9.61 -11.81
CA HIS A 85 6.34 -8.69 -12.72
C HIS A 85 6.97 -7.48 -11.99
N ILE A 86 6.79 -7.39 -10.68
CA ILE A 86 7.36 -6.36 -9.83
C ILE A 86 8.64 -6.88 -9.18
N ARG A 87 9.70 -6.09 -9.22
CA ARG A 87 10.95 -6.35 -8.51
C ARG A 87 11.46 -5.07 -7.86
N SER A 88 12.32 -5.21 -6.87
CA SER A 88 12.96 -4.07 -6.22
C SER A 88 14.48 -4.13 -6.34
N MET A 89 15.12 -2.97 -6.25
CA MET A 89 16.57 -2.82 -6.23
C MET A 89 16.97 -1.61 -5.40
N GLN A 90 18.21 -1.61 -4.94
CA GLN A 90 18.82 -0.47 -4.26
C GLN A 90 19.67 0.31 -5.26
N HIS A 91 19.61 1.64 -5.17
CA HIS A 91 20.43 2.52 -6.00
C HIS A 91 20.85 3.75 -5.19
N SER A 92 22.09 4.22 -5.41
CA SER A 92 22.58 5.46 -4.82
C SER A 92 22.87 6.45 -5.93
N ASP A 93 22.39 7.67 -5.77
CA ASP A 93 22.67 8.76 -6.71
C ASP A 93 22.99 10.05 -5.96
N TYR A 94 23.59 11.01 -6.65
CA TYR A 94 23.98 12.30 -6.07
C TYR A 94 23.86 13.45 -7.07
N ILE A 95 23.72 14.64 -6.54
CA ILE A 95 23.85 15.88 -7.27
C ILE A 95 24.94 16.76 -6.66
N MET A 96 25.68 17.48 -7.51
CA MET A 96 26.51 18.60 -7.08
C MET A 96 25.68 19.87 -7.20
N ARG A 97 25.55 20.61 -6.10
CA ARG A 97 24.81 21.85 -6.05
C ARG A 97 25.69 22.99 -6.60
N GLU A 98 25.07 23.89 -7.36
CA GLU A 98 25.76 25.04 -7.95
C GLU A 98 26.13 26.08 -6.88
N ASP A 99 25.25 26.25 -5.86
CA ASP A 99 25.46 27.15 -4.75
C ASP A 99 25.49 26.36 -3.43
N ALA A 100 26.69 26.22 -2.87
CA ALA A 100 26.92 25.55 -1.59
C ALA A 100 26.55 26.41 -0.38
N GLU A 101 26.43 27.74 -0.57
CA GLU A 101 26.05 28.69 0.49
C GLU A 101 24.53 28.85 0.64
N ALA A 102 23.76 28.40 -0.36
CA ALA A 102 22.31 28.28 -0.23
C ALA A 102 21.93 27.03 0.56
N ILE A 103 20.81 27.09 1.26
CA ILE A 103 20.23 25.91 1.94
C ILE A 103 19.68 24.92 0.91
N ILE A 104 19.73 23.63 1.24
CA ILE A 104 19.10 22.56 0.45
C ILE A 104 17.58 22.75 0.53
N ASP A 105 16.93 22.81 -0.62
CA ASP A 105 15.48 23.00 -0.76
C ASP A 105 14.81 21.83 -1.48
N VAL A 106 13.50 21.94 -1.70
CA VAL A 106 12.69 20.93 -2.41
C VAL A 106 13.18 20.72 -3.84
N THR A 107 13.69 21.77 -4.51
CA THR A 107 14.13 21.70 -5.90
C THR A 107 15.38 20.84 -6.06
N ASP A 108 16.26 20.82 -5.05
CA ASP A 108 17.45 19.95 -5.03
C ASP A 108 17.03 18.48 -4.86
N LEU A 109 16.04 18.22 -3.99
CA LEU A 109 15.49 16.86 -3.80
C LEU A 109 14.81 16.35 -5.06
N ASP A 110 14.01 17.21 -5.71
CA ASP A 110 13.33 16.89 -6.96
C ASP A 110 14.31 16.60 -8.11
N LYS A 111 15.40 17.37 -8.20
CA LYS A 111 16.48 17.11 -9.18
C LYS A 111 17.09 15.72 -8.96
N LEU A 112 17.43 15.40 -7.71
CA LEU A 112 18.00 14.10 -7.37
C LEU A 112 17.02 12.95 -7.68
N GLN A 113 15.75 13.13 -7.37
CA GLN A 113 14.71 12.15 -7.66
C GLN A 113 14.47 11.98 -9.17
N LYS A 114 14.47 13.06 -9.95
CA LYS A 114 14.37 13.02 -11.42
C LYS A 114 15.54 12.27 -12.04
N ASN A 115 16.75 12.43 -11.54
CA ASN A 115 17.90 11.66 -12.02
C ASN A 115 17.68 10.16 -11.88
N VAL A 116 17.14 9.72 -10.74
CA VAL A 116 16.85 8.30 -10.48
C VAL A 116 15.75 7.79 -11.43
N HIS A 117 14.73 8.58 -11.71
CA HIS A 117 13.70 8.19 -12.68
C HIS A 117 14.21 8.06 -14.12
N ASN A 118 15.29 8.76 -14.47
CA ASN A 118 15.94 8.69 -15.77
C ASN A 118 16.93 7.52 -15.93
N LEU A 119 17.06 6.65 -14.90
CA LEU A 119 17.92 5.47 -14.99
C LEU A 119 17.46 4.54 -16.11
N VAL A 120 18.45 4.07 -16.86
CA VAL A 120 18.20 3.10 -17.93
C VAL A 120 17.86 1.74 -17.33
N MET A 121 16.61 1.31 -17.51
CA MET A 121 16.14 0.00 -17.08
C MET A 121 16.32 -1.04 -18.21
N MET A 122 16.09 -2.31 -17.88
CA MET A 122 16.07 -3.35 -18.92
C MET A 122 14.93 -3.09 -19.92
N PRO A 123 15.09 -3.49 -21.18
CA PRO A 123 14.02 -3.34 -22.18
C PRO A 123 12.69 -3.92 -21.68
N GLY A 124 11.63 -3.11 -21.73
CA GLY A 124 10.30 -3.50 -21.26
C GLY A 124 10.05 -3.28 -19.79
N GLU A 125 10.97 -2.69 -19.05
CA GLU A 125 10.82 -2.32 -17.63
C GLU A 125 10.80 -0.81 -17.45
N GLN A 126 10.07 -0.37 -16.42
CA GLN A 126 10.06 1.02 -15.97
C GLN A 126 10.08 1.11 -14.44
N ILE A 127 10.58 2.23 -13.95
CA ILE A 127 10.52 2.56 -12.52
C ILE A 127 9.09 2.94 -12.17
N LEU A 128 8.50 2.21 -11.23
CA LEU A 128 7.22 2.55 -10.63
C LEU A 128 7.42 3.51 -9.46
N HIS A 129 8.41 3.17 -8.61
CA HIS A 129 8.67 3.89 -7.38
C HIS A 129 10.16 4.08 -7.15
N ALA A 130 10.58 5.31 -6.82
CA ALA A 130 11.92 5.65 -6.35
C ALA A 130 11.79 6.28 -4.95
N LEU A 131 11.97 5.46 -3.91
CA LEU A 131 11.72 5.82 -2.52
C LEU A 131 13.05 6.14 -1.82
N PRO A 132 13.31 7.41 -1.45
CA PRO A 132 14.52 7.76 -0.73
C PRO A 132 14.54 7.09 0.65
N GLN A 133 15.65 6.50 1.01
CA GLN A 133 15.84 5.81 2.28
C GLN A 133 16.69 6.60 3.26
N GLU A 134 17.78 7.19 2.78
CA GLU A 134 18.76 7.90 3.58
C GLU A 134 19.46 8.92 2.70
N TYR A 135 19.64 10.12 3.23
CA TYR A 135 20.41 11.16 2.57
C TYR A 135 21.81 11.29 3.18
N LYS A 136 22.74 11.80 2.37
CA LYS A 136 24.07 12.23 2.79
C LYS A 136 24.35 13.63 2.26
N VAL A 137 24.94 14.47 3.09
CA VAL A 137 25.33 15.82 2.73
C VAL A 137 26.83 15.97 3.00
N ASP A 138 27.61 16.25 1.96
CA ASP A 138 29.08 16.37 2.01
C ASP A 138 29.81 15.20 2.71
N GLY A 139 29.21 14.00 2.67
CA GLY A 139 29.73 12.79 3.28
C GLY A 139 29.14 12.43 4.64
N ASP A 140 28.42 13.34 5.28
CA ASP A 140 27.69 13.04 6.51
C ASP A 140 26.44 12.21 6.19
N SER A 141 26.35 11.01 6.74
CA SER A 141 25.31 10.01 6.51
C SER A 141 24.23 10.02 7.60
N ASN A 142 23.20 9.16 7.43
CA ASN A 142 22.05 9.01 8.34
C ASN A 142 21.17 10.27 8.46
N ILE A 143 21.10 11.06 7.39
CA ILE A 143 20.23 12.23 7.33
C ILE A 143 18.86 11.79 6.77
N ILE A 144 17.79 11.99 7.57
CA ILE A 144 16.42 11.63 7.18
C ILE A 144 15.82 12.74 6.31
N ASN A 145 16.06 14.00 6.66
CA ASN A 145 15.59 15.16 5.91
C ASN A 145 16.72 16.18 5.79
N PRO A 146 17.26 16.41 4.59
CA PRO A 146 18.35 17.36 4.36
C PRO A 146 17.88 18.81 4.13
N GLN A 147 16.56 19.06 4.04
CA GLN A 147 16.02 20.41 3.83
C GLN A 147 16.47 21.38 4.91
N GLY A 148 16.93 22.56 4.51
CA GLY A 148 17.45 23.59 5.40
C GLY A 148 18.91 23.41 5.81
N MET A 149 19.58 22.34 5.39
CA MET A 149 21.02 22.14 5.61
C MET A 149 21.84 22.85 4.52
N TYR A 150 23.08 23.21 4.85
CA TYR A 150 24.06 23.65 3.87
C TYR A 150 24.85 22.45 3.37
N GLY A 151 25.31 22.51 2.13
CA GLY A 151 26.18 21.48 1.57
C GLY A 151 26.34 21.59 0.06
N SER A 152 27.46 21.11 -0.45
CA SER A 152 27.81 21.12 -1.87
C SER A 152 27.33 19.86 -2.60
N ARG A 153 27.37 18.73 -1.91
CA ARG A 153 27.02 17.42 -2.47
C ARG A 153 25.84 16.83 -1.69
N LEU A 154 24.73 16.64 -2.39
CA LEU A 154 23.56 15.93 -1.87
C LEU A 154 23.48 14.54 -2.52
N GLU A 155 23.52 13.49 -1.71
CA GLU A 155 23.45 12.09 -2.12
C GLU A 155 22.27 11.42 -1.41
N ALA A 156 21.60 10.48 -2.06
CA ALA A 156 20.60 9.62 -1.42
C ALA A 156 20.70 8.16 -1.87
N ASN A 157 20.35 7.27 -0.96
CA ASN A 157 20.08 5.88 -1.25
C ASN A 157 18.58 5.70 -1.52
N PHE A 158 18.25 5.04 -2.63
CA PHE A 158 16.86 4.81 -3.05
C PHE A 158 16.52 3.33 -3.05
N HIS A 159 15.35 3.03 -2.55
CA HIS A 159 14.65 1.78 -2.85
C HIS A 159 13.82 1.99 -4.12
N ILE A 160 14.22 1.33 -5.21
CA ILE A 160 13.58 1.45 -6.50
C ILE A 160 12.70 0.23 -6.73
N VAL A 161 11.44 0.44 -7.05
CA VAL A 161 10.49 -0.58 -7.47
C VAL A 161 10.31 -0.48 -8.98
N VAL A 162 10.52 -1.60 -9.66
CA VAL A 162 10.48 -1.71 -11.12
C VAL A 162 9.37 -2.67 -11.52
N GLY A 163 8.62 -2.31 -12.55
CA GLY A 163 7.57 -3.13 -13.12
C GLY A 163 7.69 -3.29 -14.63
N GLN A 164 7.08 -4.34 -15.18
CA GLN A 164 6.99 -4.52 -16.64
C GLN A 164 5.97 -3.54 -17.22
N ILE A 165 6.40 -2.73 -18.20
CA ILE A 165 5.58 -1.73 -18.91
C ILE A 165 4.27 -2.34 -19.41
N ALA A 166 4.34 -3.52 -20.07
CA ALA A 166 3.16 -4.18 -20.61
C ALA A 166 2.12 -4.51 -19.54
N SER A 167 2.55 -4.94 -18.35
CA SER A 167 1.64 -5.26 -17.24
C SER A 167 0.97 -4.02 -16.69
N ILE A 168 1.72 -2.93 -16.54
CA ILE A 168 1.22 -1.64 -16.06
C ILE A 168 0.21 -1.07 -17.06
N LYS A 169 0.57 -1.02 -18.35
CA LYS A 169 -0.33 -0.56 -19.43
C LYS A 169 -1.61 -1.41 -19.53
N ASN A 170 -1.53 -2.72 -19.33
CA ASN A 170 -2.73 -3.57 -19.33
C ASN A 170 -3.68 -3.26 -18.17
N ILE A 171 -3.17 -2.96 -16.98
CA ILE A 171 -3.98 -2.54 -15.83
C ILE A 171 -4.62 -1.18 -16.14
N ALA A 172 -3.83 -0.18 -16.55
CA ALA A 172 -4.33 1.15 -16.89
C ALA A 172 -5.42 1.06 -17.96
N ARG A 173 -5.18 0.31 -19.05
CA ARG A 173 -6.16 0.08 -20.12
C ARG A 173 -7.46 -0.55 -19.63
N CYS A 174 -7.40 -1.52 -18.69
CA CYS A 174 -8.62 -2.10 -18.13
C CYS A 174 -9.44 -1.05 -17.36
N VAL A 175 -8.79 -0.17 -16.61
CA VAL A 175 -9.43 0.92 -15.86
C VAL A 175 -10.04 1.94 -16.82
N GLU A 176 -9.29 2.43 -17.79
CA GLU A 176 -9.75 3.42 -18.79
C GLU A 176 -10.92 2.89 -19.63
N GLN A 177 -10.84 1.62 -20.10
CA GLN A 177 -11.96 0.99 -20.81
C GLN A 177 -13.17 0.68 -19.92
N SER A 178 -13.03 0.83 -18.60
CA SER A 178 -14.14 0.82 -17.65
C SER A 178 -14.75 2.22 -17.41
N GLU A 179 -14.43 3.21 -18.28
CA GLU A 179 -14.86 4.62 -18.21
C GLU A 179 -14.35 5.35 -16.94
N LEU A 180 -13.17 4.95 -16.45
CA LEU A 180 -12.52 5.54 -15.28
C LEU A 180 -11.18 6.13 -15.68
N LYS A 181 -10.80 7.24 -15.01
CA LYS A 181 -9.46 7.80 -15.08
C LYS A 181 -8.58 7.17 -14.02
N VAL A 182 -7.35 6.82 -14.39
CA VAL A 182 -6.31 6.41 -13.44
C VAL A 182 -5.74 7.69 -12.81
N GLY A 183 -6.03 7.92 -11.54
CA GLY A 183 -5.47 9.05 -10.79
C GLY A 183 -4.02 8.79 -10.41
N ASP A 184 -3.74 7.59 -9.91
CA ASP A 184 -2.39 7.12 -9.59
C ASP A 184 -2.33 5.59 -9.52
N ILE A 185 -1.11 5.04 -9.65
CA ILE A 185 -0.83 3.60 -9.49
C ILE A 185 0.19 3.43 -8.38
N THR A 186 -0.18 2.70 -7.33
CA THR A 186 0.69 2.46 -6.18
C THR A 186 0.90 0.97 -5.91
N LEU A 187 2.04 0.65 -5.32
CA LEU A 187 2.38 -0.73 -4.94
C LEU A 187 1.46 -1.22 -3.81
N GLU A 188 0.79 -2.36 -3.98
CA GLU A 188 -0.16 -2.91 -3.00
C GLU A 188 0.41 -3.10 -1.59
N PRO A 189 1.64 -3.61 -1.38
CA PRO A 189 2.22 -3.69 -0.04
C PRO A 189 2.40 -2.33 0.65
N LEU A 190 2.56 -1.21 -0.10
CA LEU A 190 2.58 0.13 0.50
C LEU A 190 1.18 0.53 0.98
N ALA A 191 0.15 0.24 0.16
CA ALA A 191 -1.22 0.49 0.54
C ALA A 191 -1.64 -0.35 1.75
N SER A 192 -1.36 -1.65 1.74
CA SER A 192 -1.64 -2.53 2.89
C SER A 192 -0.93 -2.06 4.15
N ALA A 193 0.33 -1.60 4.04
CA ALA A 193 1.08 -1.04 5.16
C ALA A 193 0.45 0.24 5.73
N ALA A 194 -0.05 1.12 4.86
CA ALA A 194 -0.75 2.34 5.28
C ALA A 194 -2.04 2.03 6.05
N ALA A 195 -2.68 0.88 5.78
CA ALA A 195 -3.92 0.48 6.44
C ALA A 195 -3.73 -0.23 7.79
N VAL A 196 -2.61 -0.98 7.98
CA VAL A 196 -2.53 -1.95 9.09
C VAL A 196 -1.29 -1.80 9.99
N LEU A 197 -0.32 -0.96 9.63
CA LEU A 197 0.87 -0.72 10.43
C LEU A 197 0.78 0.60 11.21
N ALA A 198 1.11 0.54 12.50
CA ALA A 198 1.33 1.73 13.30
C ALA A 198 2.70 2.36 13.01
N GLU A 199 2.84 3.67 13.22
CA GLU A 199 4.11 4.37 12.97
C GLU A 199 5.22 3.86 13.91
N GLU A 200 4.89 3.50 15.14
CA GLU A 200 5.82 2.92 16.11
C GLU A 200 6.36 1.55 15.67
N GLU A 201 5.55 0.76 14.96
CA GLU A 201 5.99 -0.51 14.37
C GLU A 201 6.94 -0.27 13.21
N LYS A 202 6.64 0.70 12.34
CA LYS A 202 7.52 1.09 11.22
C LYS A 202 8.85 1.61 11.73
N ASP A 203 8.85 2.38 12.81
CA ASP A 203 10.07 2.89 13.45
C ASP A 203 10.89 1.76 14.09
N ALA A 204 10.26 0.91 14.90
CA ALA A 204 10.92 -0.22 15.58
C ALA A 204 11.48 -1.27 14.63
N GLY A 205 10.92 -1.37 13.43
CA GLY A 205 11.23 -2.36 12.40
C GLY A 205 10.25 -3.51 12.36
N VAL A 206 9.50 -3.61 11.26
CA VAL A 206 8.41 -4.57 11.04
C VAL A 206 8.44 -5.16 9.63
N VAL A 207 7.99 -6.39 9.51
CA VAL A 207 7.68 -7.04 8.24
C VAL A 207 6.17 -7.10 8.06
N LEU A 208 5.65 -6.44 7.05
CA LEU A 208 4.30 -6.70 6.56
C LEU A 208 4.33 -7.90 5.62
N VAL A 209 3.39 -8.83 5.80
CA VAL A 209 3.18 -9.97 4.90
C VAL A 209 1.69 -10.01 4.55
N ASP A 210 1.35 -9.58 3.35
CA ASP A 210 -0.01 -9.61 2.81
C ASP A 210 -0.21 -10.89 2.00
N ILE A 211 -0.97 -11.84 2.54
CA ILE A 211 -1.25 -13.13 1.88
C ILE A 211 -2.56 -13.00 1.11
N GLY A 212 -2.44 -12.59 -0.15
CA GLY A 212 -3.54 -12.46 -1.08
C GLY A 212 -4.04 -13.80 -1.64
N GLY A 213 -4.86 -13.72 -2.70
CA GLY A 213 -5.33 -14.92 -3.40
C GLY A 213 -4.27 -15.53 -4.31
N GLY A 214 -3.52 -14.72 -5.04
CA GLY A 214 -2.54 -15.15 -6.04
C GLY A 214 -1.09 -14.89 -5.68
N THR A 215 -0.85 -13.92 -4.81
CA THR A 215 0.47 -13.45 -4.36
C THR A 215 0.55 -13.41 -2.85
N THR A 216 1.77 -13.37 -2.35
CA THR A 216 2.12 -12.94 -0.99
C THR A 216 3.11 -11.79 -1.12
N ASP A 217 2.69 -10.61 -0.68
CA ASP A 217 3.41 -9.37 -0.85
C ASP A 217 4.09 -8.98 0.46
N ILE A 218 5.36 -8.56 0.36
CA ILE A 218 6.21 -8.26 1.52
C ILE A 218 6.64 -6.82 1.47
N ALA A 219 6.54 -6.12 2.59
CA ALA A 219 7.18 -4.83 2.81
C ALA A 219 7.90 -4.81 4.16
N ILE A 220 9.15 -4.39 4.18
CA ILE A 220 9.95 -4.26 5.39
C ILE A 220 10.19 -2.78 5.68
N PHE A 221 9.77 -2.35 6.86
CA PHE A 221 10.00 -1.00 7.36
C PHE A 221 11.00 -1.02 8.51
N LYS A 222 11.82 0.03 8.61
CA LYS A 222 12.71 0.30 9.72
C LYS A 222 13.03 1.80 9.76
N ASP A 223 13.05 2.39 10.94
CA ASP A 223 13.26 3.83 11.13
C ASP A 223 12.19 4.67 10.38
N SER A 224 10.94 4.18 10.35
CA SER A 224 9.79 4.71 9.59
C SER A 224 10.00 4.78 8.07
N ILE A 225 11.03 4.10 7.54
CA ILE A 225 11.40 4.09 6.12
C ILE A 225 11.19 2.69 5.56
N ILE A 226 10.66 2.60 4.33
CA ILE A 226 10.62 1.33 3.62
C ILE A 226 12.04 0.92 3.20
N ARG A 227 12.42 -0.29 3.57
CA ARG A 227 13.76 -0.81 3.33
C ARG A 227 13.81 -1.89 2.26
N HIS A 228 12.74 -2.65 2.13
CA HIS A 228 12.67 -3.76 1.17
C HIS A 228 11.22 -4.07 0.79
N THR A 229 11.01 -4.45 -0.48
CA THR A 229 9.74 -5.00 -0.96
C THR A 229 10.00 -6.24 -1.81
N ALA A 230 9.13 -7.23 -1.71
CA ALA A 230 9.19 -8.44 -2.54
C ALA A 230 7.78 -8.97 -2.80
N VAL A 231 7.62 -9.71 -3.89
CA VAL A 231 6.38 -10.39 -4.26
C VAL A 231 6.67 -11.87 -4.47
N ILE A 232 6.00 -12.70 -3.70
CA ILE A 232 6.03 -14.16 -3.84
C ILE A 232 4.81 -14.58 -4.67
N PRO A 233 4.98 -15.32 -5.80
CA PRO A 233 3.88 -15.65 -6.73
C PRO A 233 2.99 -16.81 -6.25
N PHE A 234 2.82 -16.94 -4.94
CA PHE A 234 1.98 -17.91 -4.26
C PHE A 234 1.10 -17.20 -3.21
N GLY A 235 -0.16 -17.65 -3.11
CA GLY A 235 -1.13 -17.11 -2.15
C GLY A 235 -2.19 -18.16 -1.80
N GLY A 236 -3.36 -17.72 -1.37
CA GLY A 236 -4.44 -18.62 -0.93
C GLY A 236 -4.95 -19.60 -1.99
N LYS A 237 -4.78 -19.30 -3.29
CA LYS A 237 -5.27 -20.14 -4.39
C LYS A 237 -4.48 -21.46 -4.52
N VAL A 238 -3.16 -21.42 -4.35
CA VAL A 238 -2.35 -22.66 -4.39
C VAL A 238 -2.70 -23.60 -3.22
N ILE A 239 -3.07 -23.04 -2.05
CA ILE A 239 -3.59 -23.83 -0.93
C ILE A 239 -4.89 -24.55 -1.32
N THR A 240 -5.78 -23.84 -2.04
CA THR A 240 -7.03 -24.42 -2.54
C THR A 240 -6.78 -25.54 -3.57
N GLU A 241 -5.80 -25.34 -4.46
CA GLU A 241 -5.38 -26.32 -5.44
C GLU A 241 -4.85 -27.60 -4.75
N ASP A 242 -4.00 -27.45 -3.73
CA ASP A 242 -3.48 -28.60 -2.95
C ASP A 242 -4.60 -29.35 -2.22
N ILE A 243 -5.56 -28.63 -1.63
CA ILE A 243 -6.73 -29.24 -1.00
C ILE A 243 -7.58 -29.99 -2.03
N LYS A 244 -7.81 -29.38 -3.19
CA LYS A 244 -8.55 -30.00 -4.30
C LYS A 244 -7.91 -31.34 -4.71
N GLU A 245 -6.61 -31.35 -4.90
CA GLU A 245 -5.86 -32.55 -5.29
C GLU A 245 -5.76 -33.57 -4.14
N GLY A 246 -5.31 -33.12 -2.97
CA GLY A 246 -5.12 -34.01 -1.81
C GLY A 246 -6.41 -34.59 -1.24
N CYS A 247 -7.53 -33.88 -1.41
CA CYS A 247 -8.86 -34.37 -1.04
C CYS A 247 -9.67 -34.89 -2.23
N GLU A 248 -9.17 -34.84 -3.49
CA GLU A 248 -9.87 -35.25 -4.72
C GLU A 248 -11.31 -34.71 -4.81
N ILE A 249 -11.47 -33.41 -4.70
CA ILE A 249 -12.75 -32.68 -4.72
C ILE A 249 -12.69 -31.55 -5.72
N ILE A 250 -13.83 -30.89 -6.00
CA ILE A 250 -13.85 -29.74 -6.89
C ILE A 250 -13.32 -28.49 -6.18
N GLU A 251 -12.78 -27.53 -6.96
CA GLU A 251 -12.18 -26.28 -6.46
C GLU A 251 -13.11 -25.51 -5.51
N LYS A 252 -14.40 -25.39 -5.86
CA LYS A 252 -15.40 -24.69 -5.02
C LYS A 252 -15.55 -25.35 -3.63
N GLN A 253 -15.50 -26.68 -3.56
CA GLN A 253 -15.55 -27.42 -2.29
C GLN A 253 -14.26 -27.25 -1.51
N ALA A 254 -13.10 -27.31 -2.18
CA ALA A 254 -11.78 -27.09 -1.58
C ALA A 254 -11.68 -25.68 -0.97
N GLU A 255 -12.12 -24.64 -1.69
CA GLU A 255 -12.16 -23.26 -1.17
C GLU A 255 -13.09 -23.13 0.05
N THR A 256 -14.27 -23.77 -0.01
CA THR A 256 -15.21 -23.78 1.12
C THR A 256 -14.60 -24.48 2.35
N LEU A 257 -13.89 -25.59 2.15
CA LEU A 257 -13.17 -26.29 3.23
C LEU A 257 -12.08 -25.41 3.84
N LYS A 258 -11.26 -24.81 2.99
CA LYS A 258 -10.19 -23.91 3.43
C LYS A 258 -10.72 -22.76 4.29
N VAL A 259 -11.74 -22.08 3.83
CA VAL A 259 -12.31 -20.90 4.50
C VAL A 259 -13.01 -21.26 5.80
N LYS A 260 -13.80 -22.34 5.82
CA LYS A 260 -14.63 -22.70 6.98
C LYS A 260 -13.89 -23.51 8.04
N PHE A 261 -13.02 -24.42 7.61
CA PHE A 261 -12.41 -25.44 8.47
C PHE A 261 -10.89 -25.44 8.43
N GLY A 262 -10.27 -24.62 7.57
CA GLY A 262 -8.82 -24.57 7.41
C GLY A 262 -8.11 -24.13 8.69
N SER A 263 -7.05 -24.89 9.04
CA SER A 263 -6.12 -24.57 10.10
C SER A 263 -4.69 -24.75 9.60
N ALA A 264 -3.83 -23.79 9.89
CA ALA A 264 -2.41 -23.88 9.56
C ALA A 264 -1.63 -24.80 10.50
N TRP A 265 -2.23 -25.22 11.63
CA TRP A 265 -1.58 -26.04 12.66
C TRP A 265 -2.26 -27.41 12.85
N PRO A 266 -1.70 -28.51 12.33
CA PRO A 266 -2.33 -29.84 12.39
C PRO A 266 -2.53 -30.39 13.80
N GLY A 267 -1.69 -29.97 14.78
CA GLY A 267 -1.75 -30.44 16.15
C GLY A 267 -3.01 -30.02 16.93
N GLU A 268 -3.67 -28.96 16.48
CA GLU A 268 -4.89 -28.47 17.11
C GLU A 268 -6.17 -29.21 16.70
N ASN A 269 -6.09 -30.06 15.64
CA ASN A 269 -7.23 -30.82 15.17
C ASN A 269 -7.20 -32.25 15.75
N LYS A 270 -8.32 -32.67 16.33
CA LYS A 270 -8.47 -34.07 16.82
C LYS A 270 -8.58 -35.03 15.65
N GLU A 271 -8.16 -36.25 15.87
CA GLU A 271 -8.19 -37.29 14.82
C GLU A 271 -9.60 -37.65 14.35
N ASN A 272 -10.60 -37.52 15.22
CA ASN A 272 -11.99 -37.92 14.97
C ASN A 272 -12.83 -36.77 14.37
N GLU A 273 -12.25 -35.58 14.13
CA GLU A 273 -12.97 -34.45 13.50
C GLU A 273 -13.03 -34.65 11.99
N ILE A 274 -14.24 -34.90 11.49
CA ILE A 274 -14.51 -35.18 10.09
C ILE A 274 -15.54 -34.19 9.56
N VAL A 275 -15.33 -33.74 8.31
CA VAL A 275 -16.32 -32.95 7.57
C VAL A 275 -16.80 -33.77 6.40
N SER A 276 -18.12 -33.90 6.27
CA SER A 276 -18.78 -34.57 5.15
C SER A 276 -19.08 -33.55 4.04
N ILE A 277 -18.62 -33.84 2.83
CA ILE A 277 -18.82 -33.03 1.62
C ILE A 277 -19.80 -33.75 0.70
N PRO A 278 -20.81 -33.04 0.18
CA PRO A 278 -21.77 -33.64 -0.77
C PRO A 278 -21.06 -34.20 -1.99
N GLY A 279 -21.37 -35.44 -2.34
CA GLY A 279 -20.87 -36.07 -3.56
C GLY A 279 -21.44 -35.41 -4.83
N LEU A 280 -20.73 -35.55 -5.96
CA LEU A 280 -21.19 -35.07 -7.25
C LEU A 280 -22.22 -36.02 -7.87
N ARG A 281 -23.35 -35.47 -8.33
CA ARG A 281 -24.38 -36.18 -9.11
C ARG A 281 -24.67 -37.61 -8.64
N GLY A 282 -25.18 -37.77 -7.40
CA GLY A 282 -25.59 -39.03 -6.85
C GLY A 282 -24.48 -39.94 -6.29
N ARG A 283 -23.24 -39.45 -6.25
CA ARG A 283 -22.18 -40.13 -5.50
C ARG A 283 -22.39 -39.93 -4.00
N PRO A 284 -21.94 -40.92 -3.18
CA PRO A 284 -22.01 -40.77 -1.73
C PRO A 284 -21.19 -39.57 -1.27
N PRO A 285 -21.55 -38.98 -0.13
CA PRO A 285 -20.74 -37.92 0.48
C PRO A 285 -19.32 -38.41 0.75
N LYS A 286 -18.35 -37.50 0.60
CA LYS A 286 -16.95 -37.75 0.91
C LYS A 286 -16.62 -37.23 2.30
N GLU A 287 -16.07 -38.05 3.16
CA GLU A 287 -15.60 -37.66 4.49
C GLU A 287 -14.14 -37.26 4.45
N ILE A 288 -13.83 -36.10 5.02
CA ILE A 288 -12.48 -35.54 5.07
C ILE A 288 -12.13 -35.25 6.52
N SER A 289 -11.02 -35.86 6.99
CA SER A 289 -10.48 -35.56 8.31
C SER A 289 -9.92 -34.12 8.35
N LEU A 290 -10.28 -33.34 9.37
CA LEU A 290 -9.74 -31.98 9.58
C LEU A 290 -8.23 -32.00 9.81
N LYS A 291 -7.70 -33.06 10.44
CA LYS A 291 -6.26 -33.25 10.61
C LYS A 291 -5.54 -33.40 9.27
N THR A 292 -6.12 -34.16 8.32
CA THR A 292 -5.56 -34.31 6.97
C THR A 292 -5.63 -32.99 6.20
N LEU A 293 -6.77 -32.31 6.25
CA LEU A 293 -6.92 -30.98 5.66
C LEU A 293 -5.86 -30.01 6.19
N SER A 294 -5.67 -29.97 7.51
CA SER A 294 -4.69 -29.10 8.15
C SER A 294 -3.24 -29.46 7.79
N LYS A 295 -2.92 -30.75 7.58
CA LYS A 295 -1.59 -31.18 7.11
C LYS A 295 -1.29 -30.64 5.70
N ILE A 296 -2.28 -30.72 4.79
CA ILE A 296 -2.15 -30.17 3.43
C ILE A 296 -1.92 -28.66 3.49
N ILE A 297 -2.74 -27.93 4.24
CA ILE A 297 -2.62 -26.47 4.42
C ILE A 297 -1.25 -26.11 5.03
N ASN A 298 -0.84 -26.81 6.10
CA ASN A 298 0.42 -26.56 6.79
C ASN A 298 1.63 -26.70 5.85
N ALA A 299 1.64 -27.75 5.01
CA ALA A 299 2.73 -27.99 4.08
C ALA A 299 2.90 -26.79 3.11
N ARG A 300 1.80 -26.30 2.52
CA ARG A 300 1.86 -25.15 1.61
C ARG A 300 2.19 -23.85 2.32
N VAL A 301 1.61 -23.61 3.48
CA VAL A 301 1.91 -22.39 4.26
C VAL A 301 3.40 -22.36 4.65
N ARG A 302 4.00 -23.49 5.03
CA ARG A 302 5.44 -23.56 5.30
C ARG A 302 6.27 -23.16 4.08
N GLU A 303 5.95 -23.66 2.90
CA GLU A 303 6.65 -23.30 1.66
C GLU A 303 6.55 -21.79 1.34
N ILE A 304 5.36 -21.20 1.51
CA ILE A 304 5.20 -19.75 1.37
C ILE A 304 6.07 -19.01 2.41
N MET A 305 6.03 -19.45 3.66
CA MET A 305 6.80 -18.82 4.73
C MET A 305 8.32 -19.01 4.60
N GLU A 306 8.78 -20.12 4.01
CA GLU A 306 10.20 -20.28 3.67
C GLU A 306 10.68 -19.20 2.70
N SER A 307 9.85 -18.85 1.70
CA SER A 307 10.14 -17.74 0.79
C SER A 307 10.14 -16.39 1.51
N VAL A 308 9.18 -16.15 2.41
CA VAL A 308 9.13 -14.94 3.25
C VAL A 308 10.38 -14.83 4.13
N ILE A 309 10.78 -15.92 4.79
CA ILE A 309 11.98 -15.98 5.63
C ILE A 309 13.25 -15.71 4.81
N ALA A 310 13.30 -16.20 3.57
CA ALA A 310 14.43 -15.92 2.68
C ALA A 310 14.54 -14.41 2.38
N GLU A 311 13.44 -13.72 2.11
CA GLU A 311 13.43 -12.27 1.88
C GLU A 311 13.82 -11.47 3.14
N ILE A 312 13.35 -11.88 4.31
CA ILE A 312 13.75 -11.27 5.59
C ILE A 312 15.27 -11.43 5.80
N ARG A 313 15.81 -12.62 5.55
CA ARG A 313 17.27 -12.89 5.66
C ARG A 313 18.07 -12.10 4.65
N ASN A 314 17.59 -11.99 3.42
CA ASN A 314 18.22 -11.16 2.36
C ASN A 314 18.32 -9.70 2.79
N TYR A 315 17.27 -9.16 3.40
CA TYR A 315 17.31 -7.81 3.94
C TYR A 315 18.28 -7.68 5.11
N GLN A 316 18.21 -8.59 6.07
CA GLN A 316 18.99 -8.49 7.31
C GLN A 316 20.49 -8.71 7.08
N GLN A 317 20.90 -9.61 6.15
CA GLN A 317 22.29 -9.92 5.80
C GLN A 317 23.22 -10.11 7.03
N ASN A 318 22.67 -10.63 8.14
CA ASN A 318 23.33 -10.77 9.44
C ASN A 318 23.81 -9.43 10.08
N ASP A 319 23.30 -8.28 9.66
CA ASP A 319 23.58 -6.98 10.27
C ASP A 319 22.67 -6.77 11.49
N PRO A 320 23.22 -6.67 12.71
CA PRO A 320 22.43 -6.44 13.93
C PRO A 320 21.61 -5.14 13.90
N ARG A 321 22.02 -4.13 13.13
CA ARG A 321 21.31 -2.86 12.99
C ARG A 321 20.01 -3.01 12.23
N LYS A 322 19.88 -4.04 11.39
CA LYS A 322 18.69 -4.38 10.61
C LYS A 322 17.70 -5.28 11.37
N ARG A 323 17.79 -5.32 12.70
CA ARG A 323 16.86 -6.10 13.53
C ARG A 323 15.47 -5.52 13.47
N LEU A 324 14.46 -6.38 13.30
CA LEU A 324 13.04 -6.04 13.18
C LEU A 324 12.34 -6.38 14.49
N ILE A 325 12.23 -5.39 15.38
CA ILE A 325 11.80 -5.59 16.77
C ILE A 325 10.28 -5.79 16.86
N ALA A 326 9.51 -5.09 16.02
CA ALA A 326 8.05 -5.23 15.98
C ALA A 326 7.58 -6.54 15.32
N GLY A 327 8.51 -7.33 14.75
CA GLY A 327 8.20 -8.66 14.25
C GLY A 327 7.44 -8.66 12.92
N ILE A 328 6.39 -9.49 12.81
CA ILE A 328 5.65 -9.71 11.58
C ILE A 328 4.18 -9.31 11.76
N VAL A 329 3.66 -8.56 10.81
CA VAL A 329 2.23 -8.26 10.71
C VAL A 329 1.69 -8.99 9.48
N LEU A 330 0.76 -9.92 9.70
CA LEU A 330 0.08 -10.67 8.65
C LEU A 330 -1.22 -9.97 8.27
N THR A 331 -1.48 -9.80 6.99
CA THR A 331 -2.75 -9.29 6.48
C THR A 331 -3.19 -10.07 5.24
N GLY A 332 -4.25 -9.61 4.56
CA GLY A 332 -4.84 -10.33 3.43
C GLY A 332 -5.72 -11.51 3.83
N GLY A 333 -6.37 -12.11 2.85
CA GLY A 333 -7.32 -13.22 3.06
C GLY A 333 -6.69 -14.48 3.64
N GLY A 334 -5.42 -14.77 3.29
CA GLY A 334 -4.67 -15.94 3.77
C GLY A 334 -4.31 -15.86 5.26
N SER A 335 -4.18 -14.66 5.80
CA SER A 335 -3.89 -14.45 7.23
C SER A 335 -5.00 -14.94 8.16
N GLN A 336 -6.22 -15.11 7.63
CA GLN A 336 -7.39 -15.55 8.39
C GLN A 336 -7.47 -17.07 8.62
N LEU A 337 -6.54 -17.85 8.06
CA LEU A 337 -6.44 -19.27 8.40
C LEU A 337 -6.22 -19.41 9.90
N LYS A 338 -6.98 -20.34 10.52
CA LYS A 338 -6.84 -20.59 11.97
C LYS A 338 -5.38 -20.95 12.29
N HIS A 339 -4.88 -20.42 13.40
CA HIS A 339 -3.53 -20.66 13.93
C HIS A 339 -2.39 -20.18 13.00
N MET A 340 -2.70 -19.26 12.07
CA MET A 340 -1.70 -18.74 11.13
C MET A 340 -0.59 -17.95 11.86
N SER A 341 -0.95 -17.04 12.76
CA SER A 341 0.03 -16.26 13.53
C SER A 341 0.94 -17.15 14.38
N GLN A 342 0.37 -18.17 15.04
CA GLN A 342 1.15 -19.12 15.85
C GLN A 342 2.14 -19.92 15.00
N LEU A 343 1.72 -20.36 13.82
CA LEU A 343 2.63 -21.08 12.90
C LEU A 343 3.77 -20.16 12.44
N VAL A 344 3.46 -18.93 12.03
CA VAL A 344 4.46 -17.98 11.55
C VAL A 344 5.45 -17.62 12.67
N GLU A 345 4.96 -17.35 13.88
CA GLU A 345 5.81 -17.10 15.05
C GLU A 345 6.73 -18.29 15.36
N TYR A 346 6.20 -19.51 15.29
CA TYR A 346 6.99 -20.75 15.48
C TYR A 346 8.09 -20.93 14.42
N LEU A 347 7.79 -20.60 13.15
CA LEU A 347 8.74 -20.76 12.04
C LEU A 347 9.83 -19.71 12.01
N THR A 348 9.49 -18.49 12.42
CA THR A 348 10.38 -17.32 12.30
C THR A 348 11.09 -16.96 13.59
N GLY A 349 10.52 -17.34 14.74
CA GLY A 349 10.95 -16.88 16.06
C GLY A 349 10.67 -15.39 16.29
N MET A 350 9.85 -14.74 15.45
CA MET A 350 9.51 -13.32 15.52
C MET A 350 8.08 -13.16 16.03
N PRO A 351 7.79 -12.19 16.93
CA PRO A 351 6.42 -11.88 17.33
C PRO A 351 5.54 -11.65 16.10
N THR A 352 4.34 -12.23 16.11
CA THR A 352 3.47 -12.17 14.92
C THR A 352 2.03 -11.82 15.31
N ARG A 353 1.45 -10.79 14.65
CA ARG A 353 0.05 -10.41 14.81
C ARG A 353 -0.69 -10.36 13.48
N ILE A 354 -2.01 -10.36 13.54
CA ILE A 354 -2.86 -10.07 12.38
C ILE A 354 -3.08 -8.56 12.31
N GLY A 355 -2.88 -7.97 11.13
CA GLY A 355 -3.16 -6.57 10.82
C GLY A 355 -4.60 -6.39 10.33
N TYR A 356 -5.34 -5.52 10.99
CA TYR A 356 -6.71 -5.16 10.66
C TYR A 356 -6.77 -3.70 10.23
N PRO A 357 -7.42 -3.36 9.10
CA PRO A 357 -7.48 -1.99 8.59
C PRO A 357 -8.54 -1.12 9.30
N ASN A 358 -8.72 -1.29 10.61
CA ASN A 358 -9.78 -0.65 11.39
C ASN A 358 -9.34 0.64 12.10
N GLU A 359 -8.05 0.85 12.29
CA GLU A 359 -7.54 2.00 13.06
C GLU A 359 -7.78 3.34 12.36
N HIS A 360 -7.78 3.36 11.02
CA HIS A 360 -8.01 4.56 10.22
C HIS A 360 -9.48 4.82 9.91
N LEU A 361 -10.37 3.84 10.17
CA LEU A 361 -11.79 3.95 9.88
C LEU A 361 -12.54 4.78 10.94
N ALA A 362 -13.50 5.59 10.50
CA ALA A 362 -14.42 6.31 11.37
C ALA A 362 -15.41 5.36 12.05
N SER A 363 -15.93 5.75 13.20
CA SER A 363 -16.97 4.97 13.90
C SER A 363 -18.20 4.77 13.03
N GLY A 364 -18.80 3.56 13.07
CA GLY A 364 -19.99 3.24 12.28
C GLY A 364 -19.71 2.64 10.90
N TYR A 365 -18.44 2.35 10.58
CA TYR A 365 -18.08 1.64 9.34
C TYR A 365 -18.73 0.26 9.24
N VAL A 366 -18.86 -0.24 8.01
CA VAL A 366 -19.33 -1.62 7.75
C VAL A 366 -18.34 -2.61 8.35
N LYS A 367 -18.76 -3.44 9.30
CA LYS A 367 -17.89 -4.39 10.04
C LYS A 367 -17.05 -5.29 9.13
N GLU A 368 -17.55 -5.59 7.92
CA GLU A 368 -16.82 -6.38 6.93
C GLU A 368 -15.49 -5.73 6.54
N LEU A 369 -15.43 -4.39 6.48
CA LEU A 369 -14.24 -3.63 6.09
C LEU A 369 -13.09 -3.70 7.12
N ALA A 370 -13.39 -4.06 8.36
CA ALA A 370 -12.35 -4.30 9.37
C ALA A 370 -11.58 -5.61 9.13
N SER A 371 -11.99 -6.44 8.18
CA SER A 371 -11.30 -7.69 7.86
C SER A 371 -9.97 -7.44 7.14
N PRO A 372 -8.90 -8.21 7.45
CA PRO A 372 -7.63 -8.17 6.72
C PRO A 372 -7.77 -8.33 5.20
N VAL A 373 -8.86 -8.93 4.74
CA VAL A 373 -9.21 -9.06 3.31
C VAL A 373 -9.27 -7.73 2.58
N TYR A 374 -9.54 -6.63 3.28
CA TYR A 374 -9.70 -5.29 2.70
C TYR A 374 -8.53 -4.34 3.02
N ALA A 375 -7.43 -4.85 3.57
CA ALA A 375 -6.28 -4.03 3.94
C ALA A 375 -5.78 -3.18 2.76
N THR A 376 -5.52 -3.79 1.61
CA THR A 376 -5.09 -3.10 0.39
C THR A 376 -6.11 -2.07 -0.06
N SER A 377 -7.39 -2.45 -0.14
CA SER A 377 -8.46 -1.54 -0.61
C SER A 377 -8.63 -0.31 0.28
N ILE A 378 -8.55 -0.47 1.62
CA ILE A 378 -8.61 0.65 2.58
C ILE A 378 -7.33 1.48 2.51
N GLY A 379 -6.18 0.85 2.35
CA GLY A 379 -4.91 1.54 2.19
C GLY A 379 -4.86 2.40 0.93
N LEU A 380 -5.35 1.89 -0.21
CA LEU A 380 -5.49 2.66 -1.44
C LEU A 380 -6.39 3.88 -1.24
N LEU A 381 -7.53 3.71 -0.57
CA LEU A 381 -8.40 4.83 -0.24
C LEU A 381 -7.70 5.85 0.67
N SER A 382 -6.97 5.40 1.70
CA SER A 382 -6.21 6.28 2.61
C SER A 382 -5.20 7.11 1.84
N MET A 383 -4.40 6.47 0.99
CA MET A 383 -3.39 7.13 0.17
C MET A 383 -4.01 8.12 -0.82
N ALA A 384 -5.12 7.75 -1.47
CA ALA A 384 -5.84 8.64 -2.38
C ALA A 384 -6.36 9.90 -1.68
N LEU A 385 -6.87 9.76 -0.45
CA LEU A 385 -7.36 10.88 0.36
C LEU A 385 -6.22 11.82 0.80
N GLU A 386 -5.07 11.29 1.16
CA GLU A 386 -3.89 12.09 1.51
C GLU A 386 -3.40 12.90 0.31
N THR A 387 -3.33 12.28 -0.85
CA THR A 387 -2.96 12.91 -2.12
C THR A 387 -3.88 14.08 -2.45
N THR A 388 -5.19 13.85 -2.41
CA THR A 388 -6.19 14.86 -2.76
C THR A 388 -6.13 16.06 -1.81
N GLN A 389 -5.84 15.84 -0.52
CA GLN A 389 -5.63 16.92 0.44
C GLN A 389 -4.40 17.76 0.10
N HIS A 390 -3.31 17.14 -0.31
CA HIS A 390 -2.08 17.88 -0.68
C HIS A 390 -2.27 18.72 -1.94
N THR A 391 -2.99 18.19 -2.93
CA THR A 391 -3.29 18.96 -4.17
C THR A 391 -4.18 20.16 -3.88
N MET A 392 -5.15 20.06 -2.96
CA MET A 392 -5.98 21.20 -2.55
C MET A 392 -5.28 22.21 -1.63
N ALA A 393 -4.26 21.77 -0.88
CA ALA A 393 -3.44 22.64 -0.03
C ALA A 393 -2.38 23.43 -0.82
N TYR A 394 -2.12 23.07 -2.06
CA TYR A 394 -1.22 23.73 -2.99
C TYR A 394 -2.00 24.25 -4.19
N ASP A 395 -2.64 25.43 -4.03
CA ASP A 395 -3.16 26.18 -5.18
C ASP A 395 -2.17 27.31 -5.51
N PRO A 396 -1.43 27.22 -6.65
CA PRO A 396 -0.52 28.27 -7.08
C PRO A 396 -1.23 29.61 -7.36
N ALA A 397 -2.54 29.61 -7.52
CA ALA A 397 -3.33 30.83 -7.77
C ALA A 397 -3.50 31.70 -6.52
N GLU A 398 -3.48 31.11 -5.31
CA GLU A 398 -3.55 31.90 -4.06
C GLU A 398 -2.22 32.62 -3.72
N MET A 399 -1.07 32.13 -4.20
CA MET A 399 0.24 32.76 -3.95
C MET A 399 0.54 33.92 -4.90
N ASN A 400 -0.21 34.09 -5.99
CA ASN A 400 -0.07 35.20 -6.94
C ASN A 400 -1.13 36.30 -6.78
N ALA A 401 -1.92 36.26 -5.73
CA ALA A 401 -2.78 37.39 -5.40
C ALA A 401 -1.88 38.60 -5.01
N PRO A 402 -1.98 39.76 -5.68
CA PRO A 402 -1.20 40.91 -5.29
C PRO A 402 -1.57 41.28 -3.85
N ILE A 403 -0.54 41.44 -3.02
CA ILE A 403 -0.69 41.94 -1.66
C ILE A 403 -1.22 43.35 -1.82
N THR A 404 -2.51 43.57 -1.64
CA THR A 404 -3.09 44.91 -1.45
C THR A 404 -2.59 45.36 -0.09
N GLU A 405 -1.63 46.31 -0.12
CA GLU A 405 -1.24 47.03 1.08
C GLU A 405 -2.50 47.72 1.63
N PRO A 406 -2.78 47.64 2.93
CA PRO A 406 -3.86 48.39 3.52
C PRO A 406 -3.50 49.90 3.39
N GLU A 407 -4.38 50.70 2.79
CA GLU A 407 -4.30 52.13 2.82
C GLU A 407 -4.23 52.61 4.27
N GLU A 408 -3.12 53.26 4.65
CA GLU A 408 -2.97 53.92 5.93
C GLU A 408 -3.94 55.11 5.99
N GLU A 409 -5.02 54.97 6.75
CA GLU A 409 -5.74 56.16 7.27
C GLU A 409 -4.87 56.82 8.35
N VAL A 410 -4.30 57.95 7.98
CA VAL A 410 -3.63 58.86 8.89
C VAL A 410 -4.67 59.49 9.81
N THR A 411 -4.66 59.12 11.09
CA THR A 411 -5.22 59.93 12.16
C THR A 411 -4.16 60.17 13.22
N ASP A 412 -3.72 61.42 13.26
CA ASP A 412 -2.95 61.97 14.37
C ASP A 412 -3.72 61.81 15.69
N GLU A 413 -3.10 61.30 16.73
CA GLU A 413 -3.05 61.89 18.06
C GLU A 413 -2.12 61.12 19.02
N VAL A 414 -1.30 61.93 19.67
CA VAL A 414 -0.24 61.65 20.63
C VAL A 414 -0.85 61.19 21.96
N GLN A 415 -0.26 60.17 22.63
CA GLN A 415 0.17 60.30 24.05
C GLN A 415 0.97 59.08 24.52
N GLU A 416 2.07 59.37 25.15
CA GLU A 416 3.00 58.49 25.85
C GLU A 416 2.37 57.80 27.08
N GLU A 417 2.73 56.57 27.35
CA GLU A 417 3.10 56.12 28.70
C GLU A 417 3.82 54.75 28.71
N GLU A 418 4.83 54.67 29.54
CA GLU A 418 5.76 53.59 29.74
C GLU A 418 5.14 52.35 30.43
N GLY A 419 5.65 51.15 30.11
CA GLY A 419 5.38 49.96 30.91
C GLY A 419 6.06 48.69 30.37
N SER A 420 7.14 48.29 30.99
CA SER A 420 8.02 47.13 30.67
C SER A 420 7.36 45.75 30.79
N PRO A 421 8.08 44.67 30.46
CA PRO A 421 7.58 43.60 29.61
C PRO A 421 7.16 42.35 30.39
N THR A 422 6.18 41.64 29.90
CA THR A 422 5.89 40.25 30.33
C THR A 422 6.05 39.30 29.18
N GLN A 423 7.02 38.40 29.33
CA GLN A 423 7.24 37.25 28.48
C GLN A 423 6.03 36.33 28.54
N THR A 424 5.45 36.03 27.42
CA THR A 424 4.64 34.81 27.26
C THR A 424 5.20 34.02 26.09
N GLY A 425 5.78 32.85 26.44
CA GLY A 425 6.35 31.91 25.50
C GLY A 425 5.31 31.32 24.56
N SER A 426 5.53 31.56 23.31
CA SER A 426 4.85 30.83 22.21
C SER A 426 5.56 29.49 22.06
N THR A 427 4.93 28.42 22.51
CA THR A 427 5.32 27.06 22.18
C THR A 427 5.08 26.83 20.70
N MET A 428 6.14 26.85 19.90
CA MET A 428 6.12 26.35 18.53
C MET A 428 5.84 24.84 18.55
N ALA A 429 4.77 24.45 17.89
CA ALA A 429 4.52 23.04 17.59
C ALA A 429 5.65 22.49 16.69
N PRO A 430 6.09 21.25 16.89
CA PRO A 430 7.14 20.67 16.07
C PRO A 430 6.73 20.61 14.60
N PRO A 431 7.66 20.78 13.65
CA PRO A 431 7.37 20.70 12.22
C PRO A 431 6.84 19.32 11.85
N ARG A 432 5.69 19.27 11.22
CA ARG A 432 5.06 18.04 10.73
C ARG A 432 5.95 17.41 9.66
N LYS A 433 6.23 16.13 9.78
CA LYS A 433 6.91 15.32 8.76
C LYS A 433 6.00 15.26 7.52
N ASP A 434 6.45 15.83 6.40
CA ASP A 434 5.79 15.64 5.11
C ASP A 434 5.92 14.16 4.69
N PRO A 435 4.86 13.52 4.19
CA PRO A 435 4.96 12.15 3.70
C PRO A 435 5.87 12.09 2.48
N ILE A 436 6.75 11.07 2.47
CA ILE A 436 7.88 10.87 1.55
C ILE A 436 7.47 10.73 0.06
N TRP A 437 6.21 10.61 -0.25
CA TRP A 437 5.64 10.35 -1.58
C TRP A 437 5.18 11.57 -2.39
N LYS A 438 5.37 12.78 -1.88
CA LYS A 438 4.91 14.02 -2.55
C LYS A 438 5.52 14.27 -3.95
N GLY A 439 6.78 13.90 -4.17
CA GLY A 439 7.44 14.00 -5.48
C GLY A 439 7.07 12.88 -6.46
N PHE A 440 6.28 11.95 -6.00
CA PHE A 440 6.05 10.66 -6.58
C PHE A 440 4.93 10.63 -7.63
N MET A 441 3.91 11.44 -7.46
CA MET A 441 2.65 11.33 -8.18
C MET A 441 2.61 12.09 -9.49
N ASN A 442 3.46 13.09 -9.67
CA ASN A 442 3.46 13.89 -10.89
C ASN A 442 4.03 13.12 -12.11
N ASN A 443 4.94 12.16 -11.89
CA ASN A 443 5.64 11.50 -12.98
C ASN A 443 4.83 10.43 -13.71
N ILE A 444 3.94 9.71 -13.02
CA ILE A 444 3.06 8.72 -13.68
C ILE A 444 1.96 9.42 -14.48
N ARG A 445 1.48 10.55 -13.98
CA ARG A 445 0.45 11.34 -14.64
C ARG A 445 0.97 12.00 -15.94
N GLU A 446 2.14 12.65 -15.90
CA GLU A 446 2.80 13.23 -17.08
C GLU A 446 3.10 12.16 -18.15
N TRP A 447 3.41 10.94 -17.70
CA TRP A 447 3.72 9.85 -18.61
C TRP A 447 2.45 9.27 -19.29
N LEU A 448 1.33 9.17 -18.61
CA LEU A 448 0.05 8.77 -19.18
C LEU A 448 -0.52 9.81 -20.15
N GLU A 449 -0.27 11.10 -19.89
CA GLU A 449 -0.73 12.22 -20.75
C GLU A 449 0.18 12.43 -21.99
N ASN A 450 1.48 12.07 -21.94
CA ASN A 450 2.41 12.29 -23.06
C ASN A 450 2.42 11.18 -24.14
N ASP A 451 1.73 10.05 -23.93
CA ASP A 451 1.67 8.96 -24.93
C ASP A 451 0.54 9.16 -25.99
N GLU A 452 -0.28 10.22 -25.90
CA GLU A 452 -1.31 10.56 -26.92
C GLU A 452 -0.76 11.34 -28.14
N ASP A 453 0.49 11.83 -28.08
CA ASP A 453 1.07 12.67 -29.15
C ASP A 453 2.04 11.93 -30.11
N VAL A 454 2.10 10.59 -30.08
CA VAL A 454 2.94 9.80 -31.00
C VAL A 454 2.09 8.81 -31.77
N GLU A 455 1.45 9.27 -32.84
CA GLU A 455 1.11 8.50 -34.05
C GLU A 455 2.09 8.82 -35.20
#